data_750b4193d9ee240ad601a8fde2784933
#
_entry.id   750b4193d9ee240ad601a8fde2784933
#
_cell.length_a   1.000
_cell.length_b   1.000
_cell.length_c   1.000
_cell.angle_alpha   90.00
_cell.angle_beta   90.00
_cell.angle_gamma   90.00
#
_symmetry.space_group_name_H-M   'P 1'
#
loop_
_entity.id
_entity.type
_entity.pdbx_description
1 polymer ?
#
loop_
_entity_poly.entity_id
_entity_poly.type
_entity_poly.pdbx_seq_one_letter_code
_entity_poly.pdbx_strand_id
1 'polypeptide(L)'
;MRSTKAIVAGSVFIFVVLFLLGLIYMFIAVGYNTLASDFSFLKEITGLFRYLVGIPVFMVTMFAGGYITASIANMQTYLKVWFHCLTVGLVTIGGMMYSALEYSSLTLTGIVVIILALSASSAGGFYWLRGNKINQ
;
A
#
# COMPACT_ATOMS: atom_id res chain seq x y z
N MET A 1 18.45 16.33 4.76
CA MET A 1 18.00 16.35 3.35
C MET A 1 17.77 14.98 2.70
N ARG A 2 18.58 13.92 2.92
CA ARG A 2 18.31 12.57 2.37
C ARG A 2 17.05 11.92 2.92
N SER A 3 16.75 12.13 4.20
CA SER A 3 15.59 11.58 4.91
C SER A 3 14.25 12.03 4.30
N THR A 4 14.08 13.35 4.09
CA THR A 4 12.84 13.88 3.51
C THR A 4 12.64 13.43 2.07
N LYS A 5 13.71 13.40 1.27
CA LYS A 5 13.67 12.88 -0.11
C LYS A 5 13.25 11.42 -0.16
N ALA A 6 13.71 10.61 0.79
CA ALA A 6 13.35 9.19 0.87
C ALA A 6 11.86 8.99 1.20
N ILE A 7 11.31 9.76 2.15
CA ILE A 7 9.88 9.70 2.49
C ILE A 7 9.03 10.12 1.29
N VAL A 8 9.37 11.23 0.65
CA VAL A 8 8.66 11.71 -0.54
C VAL A 8 8.71 10.68 -1.67
N ALA A 9 9.88 10.11 -1.96
CA ALA A 9 10.04 9.11 -3.00
C ALA A 9 9.23 7.84 -2.71
N GLY A 10 9.25 7.34 -1.48
CA GLY A 10 8.45 6.18 -1.07
C GLY A 10 6.95 6.44 -1.17
N SER A 11 6.49 7.60 -0.70
CA SER A 11 5.07 7.98 -0.78
C SER A 11 4.61 8.16 -2.23
N VAL A 12 5.38 8.88 -3.05
CA VAL A 12 5.07 9.06 -4.48
C VAL A 12 5.02 7.72 -5.20
N PHE A 13 5.99 6.83 -4.93
CA PHE A 13 5.98 5.48 -5.50
C PHE A 13 4.68 4.74 -5.17
N ILE A 14 4.26 4.74 -3.89
CA ILE A 14 3.02 4.07 -3.48
C ILE A 14 1.81 4.67 -4.22
N PHE A 15 1.70 6.02 -4.27
CA PHE A 15 0.58 6.67 -4.96
C PHE A 15 0.54 6.34 -6.45
N VAL A 16 1.68 6.37 -7.14
CA VAL A 16 1.77 6.03 -8.56
C VAL A 16 1.37 4.58 -8.81
N VAL A 17 1.88 3.65 -8.01
CA VAL A 17 1.55 2.22 -8.15
C VAL A 17 0.07 1.98 -7.87
N LEU A 18 -0.48 2.57 -6.80
CA LEU A 18 -1.90 2.42 -6.48
C LEU A 18 -2.82 3.05 -7.55
N PHE A 19 -2.40 4.17 -8.13
CA PHE A 19 -3.13 4.78 -9.25
C PHE A 19 -3.14 3.87 -10.48
N LEU A 20 -1.99 3.33 -10.86
CA LEU A 20 -1.89 2.38 -11.98
C LEU A 20 -2.70 1.10 -11.74
N LEU A 21 -2.63 0.55 -10.53
CA LEU A 21 -3.43 -0.61 -10.14
C LEU A 21 -4.93 -0.29 -10.16
N GLY A 22 -5.32 0.91 -9.74
CA GLY A 22 -6.70 1.39 -9.83
C GLY A 22 -7.21 1.45 -11.26
N LEU A 23 -6.39 1.94 -12.20
CA LEU A 23 -6.72 1.93 -13.62
C LEU A 23 -6.87 0.51 -14.17
N ILE A 24 -5.93 -0.38 -13.86
CA ILE A 24 -6.01 -1.80 -14.27
C ILE A 24 -7.28 -2.44 -13.72
N TYR A 25 -7.58 -2.21 -12.42
CA TYR A 25 -8.79 -2.71 -11.80
C TYR A 25 -10.06 -2.20 -12.49
N MET A 26 -10.08 -0.93 -12.89
CA MET A 26 -11.22 -0.34 -13.62
C MET A 26 -11.44 -1.03 -14.96
N PHE A 27 -10.39 -1.29 -15.74
CA PHE A 27 -10.50 -2.02 -17.01
C PHE A 27 -10.99 -3.46 -16.80
N ILE A 28 -10.47 -4.15 -15.78
CA ILE A 28 -10.91 -5.50 -15.44
C ILE A 28 -12.37 -5.48 -15.01
N ALA A 29 -12.80 -4.51 -14.19
CA ALA A 29 -14.17 -4.41 -13.71
C ALA A 29 -15.16 -4.14 -14.85
N VAL A 30 -14.80 -3.31 -15.82
CA VAL A 30 -15.65 -3.06 -17.02
C VAL A 30 -15.79 -4.34 -17.83
N GLY A 31 -14.68 -5.04 -18.15
CA GLY A 31 -14.72 -6.33 -18.88
C GLY A 31 -15.50 -7.40 -18.13
N TYR A 32 -15.31 -7.48 -16.81
CA TYR A 32 -16.01 -8.42 -15.95
C TYR A 32 -17.51 -8.17 -15.86
N ASN A 33 -17.94 -6.90 -15.74
CA ASN A 33 -19.37 -6.57 -15.71
C ASN A 33 -20.08 -6.97 -17.03
N THR A 34 -19.41 -6.87 -18.15
CA THR A 34 -19.93 -7.30 -19.44
C THR A 34 -20.13 -8.82 -19.47
N LEU A 35 -19.18 -9.58 -18.94
CA LEU A 35 -19.29 -11.06 -18.82
C LEU A 35 -20.27 -11.50 -17.74
N ALA A 36 -20.36 -10.77 -16.63
CA ALA A 36 -21.25 -11.12 -15.51
C ALA A 36 -22.73 -10.86 -15.81
N SER A 37 -23.06 -10.11 -16.88
CA SER A 37 -24.43 -10.02 -17.38
C SER A 37 -24.96 -11.37 -17.87
N ASP A 38 -24.08 -12.20 -18.41
CA ASP A 38 -24.42 -13.51 -19.00
C ASP A 38 -24.32 -14.67 -17.99
N PHE A 39 -23.57 -14.49 -16.88
CA PHE A 39 -23.32 -15.54 -15.89
C PHE A 39 -23.60 -15.06 -14.46
N SER A 40 -24.71 -15.46 -13.85
CA SER A 40 -25.13 -15.07 -12.49
C SER A 40 -24.12 -15.45 -11.40
N PHE A 41 -23.39 -16.57 -11.56
CA PHE A 41 -22.34 -17.04 -10.65
C PHE A 41 -21.21 -16.02 -10.49
N LEU A 42 -20.87 -15.26 -11.53
CA LEU A 42 -19.83 -14.26 -11.49
C LEU A 42 -20.19 -13.07 -10.59
N LYS A 43 -21.46 -12.75 -10.41
CA LYS A 43 -21.91 -11.67 -9.54
C LYS A 43 -21.58 -11.90 -8.06
N GLU A 44 -21.64 -13.15 -7.59
CA GLU A 44 -21.32 -13.50 -6.20
C GLU A 44 -19.82 -13.36 -5.91
N ILE A 45 -18.97 -13.69 -6.91
CA ILE A 45 -17.50 -13.62 -6.78
C ILE A 45 -16.99 -12.16 -6.78
N THR A 46 -17.72 -11.23 -7.39
CA THR A 46 -17.28 -9.82 -7.51
C THR A 46 -17.01 -9.18 -6.15
N GLY A 47 -17.84 -9.45 -5.14
CA GLY A 47 -17.68 -8.93 -3.79
C GLY A 47 -16.41 -9.47 -3.09
N LEU A 48 -16.11 -10.75 -3.30
CA LEU A 48 -14.94 -11.42 -2.70
C LEU A 48 -13.64 -11.01 -3.40
N PHE A 49 -13.66 -10.81 -4.71
CA PHE A 49 -12.47 -10.45 -5.51
C PHE A 49 -11.82 -9.16 -5.02
N ARG A 50 -12.60 -8.16 -4.62
CA ARG A 50 -12.13 -6.90 -4.07
C ARG A 50 -11.26 -7.10 -2.82
N TYR A 51 -11.63 -8.03 -1.95
CA TYR A 51 -10.91 -8.30 -0.72
C TYR A 51 -9.75 -9.28 -0.93
N LEU A 52 -9.95 -10.32 -1.71
CA LEU A 52 -8.93 -11.36 -1.96
C LEU A 52 -7.75 -10.85 -2.77
N VAL A 53 -7.97 -9.91 -3.69
CA VAL A 53 -6.91 -9.36 -4.54
C VAL A 53 -6.48 -7.98 -4.06
N GLY A 54 -7.43 -7.12 -3.69
CA GLY A 54 -7.15 -5.73 -3.30
C GLY A 54 -6.26 -5.61 -2.07
N ILE A 55 -6.54 -6.36 -1.01
CA ILE A 55 -5.76 -6.29 0.24
C ILE A 55 -4.32 -6.79 0.05
N PRO A 56 -4.05 -7.99 -0.51
CA PRO A 56 -2.68 -8.44 -0.76
C PRO A 56 -1.89 -7.52 -1.66
N VAL A 57 -2.48 -7.04 -2.75
CA VAL A 57 -1.83 -6.11 -3.67
C VAL A 57 -1.48 -4.80 -2.98
N PHE A 58 -2.40 -4.26 -2.17
CA PHE A 58 -2.15 -3.08 -1.36
C PHE A 58 -1.01 -3.30 -0.36
N MET A 59 -0.98 -4.43 0.34
CA MET A 59 0.09 -4.77 1.28
C MET A 59 1.46 -4.89 0.59
N VAL A 60 1.53 -5.53 -0.58
CA VAL A 60 2.76 -5.63 -1.37
C VAL A 60 3.26 -4.25 -1.80
N THR A 61 2.35 -3.36 -2.21
CA THR A 61 2.68 -1.99 -2.59
C THR A 61 3.23 -1.19 -1.40
N MET A 62 2.61 -1.31 -0.23
CA MET A 62 3.07 -0.66 1.00
C MET A 62 4.43 -1.21 1.45
N PHE A 63 4.64 -2.52 1.34
CA PHE A 63 5.93 -3.16 1.60
C PHE A 63 7.03 -2.63 0.66
N ALA A 64 6.77 -2.56 -0.64
CA ALA A 64 7.71 -2.03 -1.62
C ALA A 64 8.04 -0.55 -1.36
N GLY A 65 7.05 0.27 -1.00
CA GLY A 65 7.25 1.67 -0.63
C GLY A 65 8.14 1.84 0.60
N GLY A 66 7.95 1.02 1.63
CA GLY A 66 8.81 0.99 2.81
C GLY A 66 10.24 0.55 2.49
N TYR A 67 10.39 -0.47 1.65
CA TYR A 67 11.70 -0.92 1.15
C TYR A 67 12.45 0.18 0.40
N ILE A 68 11.80 0.86 -0.54
CA ILE A 68 12.37 1.96 -1.33
C ILE A 68 12.78 3.12 -0.41
N THR A 69 11.94 3.48 0.55
CA THR A 69 12.24 4.53 1.53
C THR A 69 13.51 4.21 2.31
N ALA A 70 13.63 3.01 2.84
CA ALA A 70 14.80 2.57 3.60
C ALA A 70 16.06 2.52 2.71
N SER A 71 15.93 2.08 1.46
CA SER A 71 17.02 2.01 0.47
C SER A 71 17.56 3.40 0.12
N ILE A 72 16.69 4.35 -0.21
CA ILE A 72 17.10 5.72 -0.57
C ILE A 72 17.72 6.46 0.62
N ALA A 73 17.16 6.27 1.81
CA ALA A 73 17.67 6.91 3.02
C ALA A 73 18.96 6.26 3.53
N ASN A 74 19.29 5.06 3.06
CA ASN A 74 20.47 4.27 3.45
C ASN A 74 20.63 4.19 4.99
N MET A 75 19.58 3.75 5.65
CA MET A 75 19.50 3.75 7.12
C MET A 75 20.11 2.50 7.72
N GLN A 76 20.98 2.68 8.71
CA GLN A 76 21.67 1.59 9.40
C GLN A 76 21.06 1.21 10.74
N THR A 77 20.08 1.99 11.24
CA THR A 77 19.49 1.81 12.58
C THR A 77 18.02 1.44 12.47
N TYR A 78 17.59 0.37 13.17
CA TYR A 78 16.20 -0.10 13.21
C TYR A 78 15.19 1.01 13.56
N LEU A 79 15.51 1.84 14.56
CA LEU A 79 14.63 2.91 15.00
C LEU A 79 14.37 3.95 13.90
N LYS A 80 15.43 4.34 13.17
CA LYS A 80 15.30 5.29 12.06
C LYS A 80 14.48 4.71 10.91
N VAL A 81 14.72 3.44 10.54
CA VAL A 81 13.92 2.75 9.52
C VAL A 81 12.46 2.72 9.92
N TRP A 82 12.18 2.34 11.15
CA TRP A 82 10.81 2.25 11.67
C TRP A 82 10.07 3.60 11.57
N PHE A 83 10.68 4.68 12.07
CA PHE A 83 10.08 6.02 12.01
C PHE A 83 9.79 6.47 10.56
N HIS A 84 10.72 6.24 9.64
CA HIS A 84 10.53 6.69 8.26
C HIS A 84 9.48 5.87 7.52
N CYS A 85 9.47 4.56 7.71
CA CYS A 85 8.46 3.69 7.11
C CYS A 85 7.06 3.95 7.68
N LEU A 86 6.94 4.23 9.00
CA LEU A 86 5.70 4.68 9.61
C LEU A 86 5.24 6.02 9.01
N THR A 87 6.15 6.99 8.85
CA THR A 87 5.81 8.28 8.25
C THR A 87 5.28 8.12 6.83
N VAL A 88 5.93 7.28 6.00
CA VAL A 88 5.45 6.98 4.65
C VAL A 88 4.07 6.32 4.68
N GLY A 89 3.87 5.35 5.57
CA GLY A 89 2.58 4.71 5.77
C GLY A 89 1.49 5.71 6.17
N LEU A 90 1.76 6.58 7.14
CA LEU A 90 0.84 7.61 7.60
C LEU A 90 0.51 8.64 6.52
N VAL A 91 1.50 9.10 5.75
CA VAL A 91 1.28 10.04 4.63
C VAL A 91 0.40 9.40 3.56
N THR A 92 0.65 8.14 3.23
CA THR A 92 -0.15 7.41 2.23
C THR A 92 -1.59 7.22 2.71
N ILE A 93 -1.77 6.76 3.95
CA ILE A 93 -3.09 6.54 4.54
C ILE A 93 -3.82 7.88 4.67
N GLY A 94 -3.15 8.94 5.15
CA GLY A 94 -3.72 10.28 5.27
C GLY A 94 -4.22 10.82 3.93
N GLY A 95 -3.44 10.63 2.85
CA GLY A 95 -3.86 11.01 1.52
C GLY A 95 -5.07 10.22 1.00
N MET A 96 -5.13 8.92 1.30
CA MET A 96 -6.29 8.09 0.95
C MET A 96 -7.53 8.42 1.79
N MET A 97 -7.35 8.66 3.08
CA MET A 97 -8.46 9.00 3.98
C MET A 97 -9.03 10.38 3.70
N TYR A 98 -8.21 11.33 3.26
CA TYR A 98 -8.70 12.66 2.90
C TYR A 98 -9.79 12.59 1.83
N SER A 99 -9.63 11.70 0.84
CA SER A 99 -10.65 11.46 -0.19
C SER A 99 -11.83 10.61 0.30
N ALA A 100 -11.66 9.81 1.35
CA ALA A 100 -12.68 8.92 1.88
C ALA A 100 -13.52 9.56 3.00
N LEU A 101 -12.97 10.50 3.76
CA LEU A 101 -13.67 11.22 4.85
C LEU A 101 -14.85 12.07 4.36
N GLU A 102 -14.85 12.46 3.09
CA GLU A 102 -16.01 13.11 2.46
C GLU A 102 -17.24 12.19 2.35
N TYR A 103 -17.05 10.85 2.43
CA TYR A 103 -18.08 9.87 2.08
C TYR A 103 -18.46 8.86 3.17
N SER A 104 -17.69 8.69 4.25
CA SER A 104 -18.03 7.68 5.27
C SER A 104 -17.32 7.86 6.61
N SER A 105 -17.99 7.41 7.68
CA SER A 105 -17.39 7.23 9.02
C SER A 105 -16.33 6.12 8.99
N LEU A 106 -15.29 6.27 9.82
CA LEU A 106 -14.26 5.24 10.05
C LEU A 106 -14.92 3.91 10.48
N THR A 107 -14.86 2.93 9.59
CA THR A 107 -15.36 1.59 9.88
C THR A 107 -14.25 0.75 10.53
N LEU A 108 -14.64 -0.30 11.26
CA LEU A 108 -13.70 -1.28 11.86
C LEU A 108 -12.74 -1.84 10.79
N THR A 109 -13.25 -2.10 9.59
CA THR A 109 -12.46 -2.55 8.45
C THR A 109 -11.38 -1.53 8.06
N GLY A 110 -11.69 -0.24 8.10
CA GLY A 110 -10.71 0.82 7.83
C GLY A 110 -9.56 0.81 8.83
N ILE A 111 -9.85 0.62 10.11
CA ILE A 111 -8.81 0.54 11.17
C ILE A 111 -7.89 -0.66 10.91
N VAL A 112 -8.43 -1.83 10.58
CA VAL A 112 -7.64 -3.03 10.25
C VAL A 112 -6.73 -2.78 9.06
N VAL A 113 -7.23 -2.16 8.00
CA VAL A 113 -6.44 -1.83 6.81
C VAL A 113 -5.30 -0.85 7.15
N ILE A 114 -5.54 0.13 8.02
CA ILE A 114 -4.50 1.07 8.50
C ILE A 114 -3.38 0.31 9.21
N ILE A 115 -3.73 -0.57 10.15
CA ILE A 115 -2.74 -1.36 10.91
C ILE A 115 -1.93 -2.25 9.96
N LEU A 116 -2.59 -2.92 9.02
CA LEU A 116 -1.93 -3.77 8.02
C LEU A 116 -0.99 -2.96 7.11
N ALA A 117 -1.40 -1.78 6.68
CA ALA A 117 -0.58 -0.90 5.85
C ALA A 117 0.70 -0.43 6.56
N LEU A 118 0.58 0.02 7.81
CA LEU A 118 1.72 0.46 8.62
C LEU A 118 2.69 -0.70 8.91
N SER A 119 2.16 -1.89 9.22
CA SER A 119 2.98 -3.08 9.45
C SER A 119 3.70 -3.53 8.18
N ALA A 120 3.01 -3.53 7.02
CA ALA A 120 3.61 -3.90 5.74
C ALA A 120 4.73 -2.93 5.32
N SER A 121 4.51 -1.62 5.45
CA SER A 121 5.53 -0.60 5.16
C SER A 121 6.76 -0.76 6.07
N SER A 122 6.55 -0.98 7.37
CA SER A 122 7.64 -1.23 8.32
C SER A 122 8.41 -2.50 8.01
N ALA A 123 7.71 -3.58 7.65
CA ALA A 123 8.33 -4.86 7.26
C ALA A 123 9.22 -4.71 6.02
N GLY A 124 8.79 -3.93 5.01
CA GLY A 124 9.60 -3.63 3.83
C GLY A 124 10.93 -2.95 4.18
N GLY A 125 10.89 -1.96 5.05
CA GLY A 125 12.08 -1.27 5.54
C GLY A 125 13.00 -2.17 6.35
N PHE A 126 12.47 -3.03 7.20
CA PHE A 126 13.27 -4.00 7.97
C PHE A 126 13.88 -5.08 7.08
N TYR A 127 13.17 -5.51 6.04
CA TYR A 127 13.70 -6.46 5.08
C TYR A 127 14.94 -5.91 4.37
N TRP A 128 14.88 -4.65 3.91
CA TRP A 128 16.03 -3.97 3.33
C TRP A 128 17.22 -3.88 4.31
N LEU A 129 16.96 -3.49 5.56
CA LEU A 129 18.00 -3.34 6.59
C LEU A 129 18.69 -4.69 6.89
N ARG A 130 17.91 -5.79 6.94
CA ARG A 130 18.46 -7.13 7.17
C ARG A 130 19.36 -7.58 6.03
N GLY A 131 18.96 -7.35 4.78
CA GLY A 131 19.76 -7.68 3.61
C GLY A 131 21.11 -6.95 3.58
N ASN A 132 21.13 -5.68 3.96
CA ASN A 132 22.37 -4.88 3.97
C ASN A 132 23.31 -5.20 5.15
N LYS A 133 22.81 -5.69 6.28
CA LYS A 133 23.64 -6.11 7.41
C LYS A 133 24.35 -7.45 7.19
N ILE A 134 23.84 -8.29 6.32
CA ILE A 134 24.45 -9.60 6.00
C ILE A 134 25.64 -9.41 5.04
N ASN A 135 25.66 -8.33 4.29
CA ASN A 135 26.68 -8.03 3.28
C ASN A 135 27.83 -7.11 3.79
N GLN A 136 27.85 -6.78 5.07
CA GLN A 136 28.93 -6.07 5.78
C GLN A 136 29.64 -7.00 6.76
#